data_dc3bb69e4dd452b42f5f781e5687952b
#
_entry.id   dc3bb69e4dd452b42f5f781e5687952b
#
_cell.length_a   1.000
_cell.length_b   1.000
_cell.length_c   1.000
_cell.angle_alpha   90.00
_cell.angle_beta   90.00
_cell.angle_gamma   90.00
#
_symmetry.space_group_name_H-M   'P 1'
#
loop_
_entity.id
_entity.type
_entity.pdbx_description
1 polymer ?
#
loop_
_entity_poly.entity_id
_entity_poly.type
_entity_poly.pdbx_seq_one_letter_code
_entity_poly.pdbx_strand_id
1 'polypeptide(L)'
;MLRTTILATTLAVTFASAEAATPLQVKVYNADGNSFNVNSTLVYGEKEAMVIDAGFTRADALRIAANVLDSGKQLKTILVSQADPDYYFGVEALSANAPRTPVLPKALNGNSLTVDGQVVELRGNQGLLAHRPYFWIPSIKAIVGNIGVFGNLHVWTADTQTVAERSAWIAQLDEMAALQPKIVVPGHMKSGTAVDISAITYTKAYLLSFEKNAAATKTSAELIDAMKKAYPDAPPGLSLDIGAKVNKGEMKW
;
A
#
# COMPACT_ATOMS: atom_id res chain seq x y z
N MET A 1 -72.66 -33.12 -21.68
CA MET A 1 -71.39 -33.50 -21.03
C MET A 1 -70.34 -32.56 -21.54
N LEU A 2 -69.97 -31.56 -20.74
CA LEU A 2 -68.95 -30.57 -21.08
C LEU A 2 -67.59 -31.07 -20.54
N ARG A 3 -66.59 -31.29 -21.41
CA ARG A 3 -65.23 -31.66 -21.01
C ARG A 3 -64.41 -30.37 -20.87
N THR A 4 -64.06 -30.04 -19.64
CA THR A 4 -63.15 -28.92 -19.32
C THR A 4 -61.73 -29.43 -19.43
N THR A 5 -60.97 -28.90 -20.38
CA THR A 5 -59.52 -29.16 -20.53
C THR A 5 -58.76 -28.13 -19.70
N ILE A 6 -58.04 -28.55 -18.65
CA ILE A 6 -57.15 -27.70 -17.86
C ILE A 6 -55.77 -27.71 -18.53
N LEU A 7 -55.36 -26.53 -19.02
CA LEU A 7 -54.01 -26.33 -19.56
C LEU A 7 -53.09 -25.96 -18.42
N ALA A 8 -52.16 -26.82 -18.03
CA ALA A 8 -51.14 -26.53 -17.03
C ALA A 8 -49.95 -25.88 -17.72
N THR A 9 -49.75 -24.58 -17.45
CA THR A 9 -48.60 -23.84 -17.93
C THR A 9 -47.45 -24.01 -16.91
N THR A 10 -46.43 -24.77 -17.26
CA THR A 10 -45.21 -24.90 -16.45
C THR A 10 -44.30 -23.69 -16.69
N LEU A 11 -44.12 -22.85 -15.68
CA LEU A 11 -43.17 -21.73 -15.69
C LEU A 11 -41.78 -22.29 -15.39
N ALA A 12 -40.91 -22.37 -16.39
CA ALA A 12 -39.50 -22.74 -16.21
C ALA A 12 -38.73 -21.52 -15.71
N VAL A 13 -38.37 -21.52 -14.44
CA VAL A 13 -37.46 -20.51 -13.86
C VAL A 13 -36.03 -20.96 -14.16
N THR A 14 -35.38 -20.31 -15.12
CA THR A 14 -33.95 -20.47 -15.38
C THR A 14 -33.18 -19.68 -14.32
N PHE A 15 -32.55 -20.37 -13.37
CA PHE A 15 -31.54 -19.76 -12.51
C PHE A 15 -30.26 -19.55 -13.35
N ALA A 16 -29.96 -18.30 -13.69
CA ALA A 16 -28.64 -17.94 -14.17
C ALA A 16 -27.67 -18.13 -13.01
N SER A 17 -26.79 -19.12 -13.08
CA SER A 17 -25.67 -19.25 -12.15
C SER A 17 -24.77 -18.03 -12.36
N ALA A 18 -24.68 -17.15 -11.39
CA ALA A 18 -23.66 -16.10 -11.38
C ALA A 18 -22.31 -16.82 -11.29
N GLU A 19 -21.54 -16.78 -12.37
CA GLU A 19 -20.17 -17.28 -12.38
C GLU A 19 -19.37 -16.47 -11.35
N ALA A 20 -18.74 -17.15 -10.41
CA ALA A 20 -17.96 -16.49 -9.38
C ALA A 20 -16.77 -15.76 -10.06
N ALA A 21 -16.64 -14.46 -9.81
CA ALA A 21 -15.56 -13.68 -10.37
C ALA A 21 -14.19 -14.29 -10.00
N THR A 22 -13.30 -14.41 -10.97
CA THR A 22 -11.92 -14.88 -10.76
C THR A 22 -11.24 -13.99 -9.70
N PRO A 23 -10.66 -14.56 -8.64
CA PRO A 23 -10.01 -13.77 -7.60
C PRO A 23 -8.88 -12.91 -8.17
N LEU A 24 -8.78 -11.66 -7.69
CA LEU A 24 -7.64 -10.81 -8.01
C LEU A 24 -6.35 -11.41 -7.49
N GLN A 25 -5.27 -11.15 -8.22
CA GLN A 25 -3.91 -11.54 -7.87
C GLN A 25 -3.07 -10.31 -7.55
N VAL A 26 -2.06 -10.50 -6.71
CA VAL A 26 -1.12 -9.44 -6.30
C VAL A 26 0.30 -9.91 -6.61
N LYS A 27 1.06 -9.08 -7.35
CA LYS A 27 2.49 -9.26 -7.57
C LYS A 27 3.23 -8.02 -7.08
N VAL A 28 4.18 -8.21 -6.16
CA VAL A 28 4.93 -7.11 -5.56
C VAL A 28 6.28 -6.98 -6.25
N TYR A 29 6.65 -5.76 -6.60
CA TYR A 29 8.02 -5.37 -6.91
C TYR A 29 8.59 -4.63 -5.70
N ASN A 30 9.65 -5.16 -5.11
CA ASN A 30 10.40 -4.52 -4.05
C ASN A 30 11.72 -3.97 -4.60
N ALA A 31 11.90 -2.66 -4.55
CA ALA A 31 13.12 -1.99 -4.95
C ALA A 31 14.24 -2.22 -3.92
N ASP A 32 15.47 -1.98 -4.32
CA ASP A 32 16.63 -2.06 -3.43
C ASP A 32 16.81 -0.80 -2.56
N GLY A 33 17.87 -0.76 -1.75
CA GLY A 33 18.17 0.35 -0.85
C GLY A 33 18.46 1.68 -1.57
N ASN A 34 18.87 1.68 -2.86
CA ASN A 34 19.07 2.90 -3.63
C ASN A 34 17.74 3.58 -3.99
N SER A 35 16.66 2.82 -3.96
CA SER A 35 15.28 3.27 -4.12
C SER A 35 14.49 3.13 -2.81
N PHE A 36 15.13 3.32 -1.68
CA PHE A 36 14.53 3.30 -0.33
C PHE A 36 13.77 2.03 0.02
N ASN A 37 14.01 0.90 -0.69
CA ASN A 37 13.25 -0.35 -0.54
C ASN A 37 11.73 -0.15 -0.74
N VAL A 38 11.33 0.81 -1.58
CA VAL A 38 9.93 1.10 -1.89
C VAL A 38 9.29 -0.08 -2.62
N ASN A 39 8.01 -0.29 -2.39
CA ASN A 39 7.23 -1.31 -3.09
C ASN A 39 6.31 -0.70 -4.13
N SER A 40 6.18 -1.40 -5.25
CA SER A 40 5.10 -1.24 -6.21
C SER A 40 4.27 -2.50 -6.24
N THR A 41 2.96 -2.35 -6.37
CA THR A 41 2.02 -3.47 -6.36
C THR A 41 1.26 -3.55 -7.67
N LEU A 42 1.39 -4.66 -8.38
CA LEU A 42 0.53 -5.00 -9.51
C LEU A 42 -0.64 -5.82 -8.99
N VAL A 43 -1.85 -5.27 -9.14
CA VAL A 43 -3.12 -5.95 -8.86
C VAL A 43 -3.77 -6.28 -10.20
N TYR A 44 -4.11 -7.55 -10.43
CA TYR A 44 -4.69 -7.96 -11.70
C TYR A 44 -5.70 -9.08 -11.56
N GLY A 45 -6.69 -9.09 -12.44
CA GLY A 45 -7.71 -10.11 -12.53
C GLY A 45 -7.62 -10.91 -13.81
N GLU A 46 -8.77 -11.23 -14.41
CA GLU A 46 -8.83 -12.02 -15.65
C GLU A 46 -8.39 -11.20 -16.87
N LYS A 47 -8.77 -9.93 -16.94
CA LYS A 47 -8.55 -9.07 -18.14
C LYS A 47 -7.75 -7.81 -17.82
N GLU A 48 -7.98 -7.21 -16.66
CA GLU A 48 -7.47 -5.90 -16.30
C GLU A 48 -6.35 -5.98 -15.26
N ALA A 49 -5.50 -4.95 -15.29
CA ALA A 49 -4.44 -4.74 -14.30
C ALA A 49 -4.41 -3.29 -13.84
N MET A 50 -4.00 -3.09 -12.59
CA MET A 50 -3.71 -1.82 -11.94
C MET A 50 -2.33 -1.89 -11.34
N VAL A 51 -1.48 -0.90 -11.61
CA VAL A 51 -0.23 -0.68 -10.87
C VAL A 51 -0.50 0.35 -9.77
N ILE A 52 -0.12 0.03 -8.55
CA ILE A 52 -0.16 0.92 -7.41
C ILE A 52 1.29 1.25 -7.05
N ASP A 53 1.62 2.53 -7.18
CA ASP A 53 2.95 3.12 -7.06
C ASP A 53 3.94 2.69 -8.14
N ALA A 54 4.69 3.68 -8.63
CA ALA A 54 5.45 3.55 -9.87
C ALA A 54 6.95 3.35 -9.67
N GLY A 55 7.41 3.36 -8.39
CA GLY A 55 8.83 3.28 -8.06
C GLY A 55 9.58 4.60 -8.23
N PHE A 56 10.83 4.62 -7.79
CA PHE A 56 11.66 5.81 -7.71
C PHE A 56 12.46 6.06 -9.00
N THR A 57 13.12 5.02 -9.51
CA THR A 57 13.98 5.15 -10.67
C THR A 57 13.30 4.67 -11.94
N ARG A 58 13.82 5.11 -13.09
CA ARG A 58 13.40 4.57 -14.38
C ARG A 58 13.64 3.06 -14.48
N ALA A 59 14.70 2.55 -13.85
CA ALA A 59 15.00 1.12 -13.86
C ALA A 59 13.94 0.34 -13.06
N ASP A 60 13.47 0.87 -11.93
CA ASP A 60 12.37 0.28 -11.17
C ASP A 60 11.09 0.25 -12.00
N ALA A 61 10.74 1.38 -12.61
CA ALA A 61 9.57 1.48 -13.47
C ALA A 61 9.60 0.48 -14.65
N LEU A 62 10.75 0.26 -15.27
CA LEU A 62 10.89 -0.74 -16.35
C LEU A 62 10.70 -2.17 -15.84
N ARG A 63 11.14 -2.49 -14.61
CA ARG A 63 10.91 -3.80 -13.99
C ARG A 63 9.43 -3.98 -13.62
N ILE A 64 8.78 -2.91 -13.15
CA ILE A 64 7.34 -2.89 -12.88
C ILE A 64 6.57 -3.08 -14.20
N ALA A 65 6.97 -2.40 -15.28
CA ALA A 65 6.39 -2.58 -16.61
C ALA A 65 6.55 -4.01 -17.13
N ALA A 66 7.71 -4.64 -16.91
CA ALA A 66 7.91 -6.04 -17.25
C ALA A 66 6.92 -6.95 -16.51
N ASN A 67 6.66 -6.71 -15.21
CA ASN A 67 5.65 -7.44 -14.46
C ASN A 67 4.23 -7.29 -15.03
N VAL A 68 3.89 -6.11 -15.56
CA VAL A 68 2.61 -5.87 -16.26
C VAL A 68 2.54 -6.68 -17.53
N LEU A 69 3.59 -6.63 -18.36
CA LEU A 69 3.66 -7.40 -19.62
C LEU A 69 3.58 -8.90 -19.38
N ASP A 70 4.32 -9.41 -18.39
CA ASP A 70 4.32 -10.82 -17.99
C ASP A 70 2.94 -11.31 -17.53
N SER A 71 2.13 -10.42 -16.94
CA SER A 71 0.76 -10.75 -16.54
C SER A 71 -0.15 -11.05 -17.73
N GLY A 72 0.17 -10.54 -18.92
CA GLY A 72 -0.66 -10.61 -20.11
C GLY A 72 -1.97 -9.82 -20.01
N LYS A 73 -2.12 -8.96 -18.99
CA LYS A 73 -3.35 -8.21 -18.71
C LYS A 73 -3.29 -6.79 -19.25
N GLN A 74 -4.46 -6.21 -19.49
CA GLN A 74 -4.54 -4.82 -19.93
C GLN A 74 -4.35 -3.88 -18.76
N LEU A 75 -3.26 -3.12 -18.73
CA LEU A 75 -3.07 -2.07 -17.73
C LEU A 75 -4.11 -0.95 -17.95
N LYS A 76 -5.01 -0.79 -16.99
CA LYS A 76 -6.07 0.24 -17.00
C LYS A 76 -5.72 1.45 -16.17
N THR A 77 -5.00 1.24 -15.07
CA THR A 77 -4.77 2.29 -14.08
C THR A 77 -3.35 2.21 -13.54
N ILE A 78 -2.70 3.36 -13.47
CA ILE A 78 -1.52 3.58 -12.65
C ILE A 78 -1.97 4.50 -11.52
N LEU A 79 -1.97 3.99 -10.30
CA LEU A 79 -2.38 4.70 -9.12
C LEU A 79 -1.14 5.13 -8.34
N VAL A 80 -1.10 6.38 -7.91
CA VAL A 80 -0.05 6.90 -7.03
C VAL A 80 -0.69 7.11 -5.66
N SER A 81 -0.20 6.40 -4.65
CA SER A 81 -0.77 6.42 -3.31
C SER A 81 -0.25 7.58 -2.45
N GLN A 82 0.93 8.09 -2.76
CA GLN A 82 1.64 9.09 -1.96
C GLN A 82 2.27 10.18 -2.84
N ALA A 83 2.46 11.36 -2.25
CA ALA A 83 3.12 12.48 -2.90
C ALA A 83 4.67 12.43 -2.81
N ASP A 84 5.23 11.36 -2.24
CA ASP A 84 6.67 11.20 -2.15
C ASP A 84 7.27 10.68 -3.47
N PRO A 85 8.47 11.16 -3.86
CA PRO A 85 9.06 10.88 -5.18
C PRO A 85 9.24 9.40 -5.52
N ASP A 86 9.52 8.57 -4.53
CA ASP A 86 9.74 7.14 -4.68
C ASP A 86 8.45 6.35 -5.01
N TYR A 87 7.28 7.01 -4.90
CA TYR A 87 5.99 6.44 -5.31
C TYR A 87 5.58 6.82 -6.73
N TYR A 88 6.08 7.97 -7.28
CA TYR A 88 5.54 8.47 -8.55
C TYR A 88 6.57 8.79 -9.64
N PHE A 89 7.87 8.88 -9.36
CA PHE A 89 8.86 9.24 -10.38
C PHE A 89 8.90 8.27 -11.57
N GLY A 90 8.53 7.02 -11.35
CA GLY A 90 8.45 6.00 -12.42
C GLY A 90 7.24 6.11 -13.34
N VAL A 91 6.24 6.95 -13.05
CA VAL A 91 4.96 7.01 -13.81
C VAL A 91 5.19 7.27 -15.29
N GLU A 92 6.10 8.17 -15.65
CA GLU A 92 6.42 8.47 -17.05
C GLU A 92 6.91 7.23 -17.80
N ALA A 93 7.80 6.46 -17.19
CA ALA A 93 8.37 5.26 -17.82
C ALA A 93 7.38 4.09 -17.90
N LEU A 94 6.38 4.04 -17.00
CA LEU A 94 5.28 3.06 -17.05
C LEU A 94 4.24 3.39 -18.12
N SER A 95 4.12 4.65 -18.49
CA SER A 95 3.23 5.08 -19.58
C SER A 95 3.85 4.65 -20.91
N ALA A 96 3.58 3.43 -21.37
CA ALA A 96 4.25 2.66 -22.42
C ALA A 96 4.37 3.32 -23.81
N ASN A 97 3.84 4.53 -23.97
CA ASN A 97 4.05 5.41 -25.11
C ASN A 97 4.21 6.82 -24.57
N ALA A 98 5.17 7.02 -23.64
CA ALA A 98 5.39 8.32 -23.04
C ALA A 98 5.29 9.39 -24.14
N PRO A 99 4.18 10.14 -24.22
CA PRO A 99 4.09 11.23 -25.15
C PRO A 99 5.20 12.21 -24.75
N ARG A 100 5.71 12.97 -25.70
CA ARG A 100 6.69 14.04 -25.42
C ARG A 100 6.16 15.09 -24.41
N THR A 101 4.92 14.93 -23.97
CA THR A 101 4.24 15.76 -22.99
C THR A 101 4.10 14.96 -21.69
N PRO A 102 4.50 15.50 -20.52
CA PRO A 102 4.36 14.82 -19.23
C PRO A 102 2.91 14.38 -18.97
N VAL A 103 2.74 13.13 -18.52
CA VAL A 103 1.44 12.66 -18.05
C VAL A 103 1.24 13.19 -16.63
N LEU A 104 0.38 14.18 -16.47
CA LEU A 104 0.05 14.71 -15.16
C LEU A 104 -0.96 13.78 -14.45
N PRO A 105 -0.73 13.44 -13.18
CA PRO A 105 -1.70 12.71 -12.37
C PRO A 105 -3.03 13.47 -12.29
N LYS A 106 -4.13 12.73 -12.30
CA LYS A 106 -5.46 13.27 -12.02
C LYS A 106 -5.87 12.87 -10.61
N ALA A 107 -6.50 13.79 -9.89
CA ALA A 107 -7.05 13.47 -8.58
C ALA A 107 -8.07 12.32 -8.69
N LEU A 108 -8.03 11.41 -7.73
CA LEU A 108 -9.03 10.35 -7.62
C LEU A 108 -10.39 10.96 -7.27
N ASN A 109 -11.40 10.72 -8.09
CA ASN A 109 -12.76 11.11 -7.81
C ASN A 109 -13.45 10.02 -6.96
N GLY A 110 -13.81 10.38 -5.72
CA GLY A 110 -14.37 9.43 -4.76
C GLY A 110 -13.33 8.58 -4.06
N ASN A 111 -13.77 7.51 -3.39
CA ASN A 111 -12.95 6.69 -2.51
C ASN A 111 -12.76 5.26 -3.04
N SER A 112 -12.99 4.98 -4.32
CA SER A 112 -12.81 3.63 -4.87
C SER A 112 -12.50 3.62 -6.35
N LEU A 113 -11.81 2.55 -6.76
CA LEU A 113 -11.54 2.15 -8.13
C LEU A 113 -11.95 0.69 -8.30
N THR A 114 -11.87 0.15 -9.51
CA THR A 114 -12.13 -1.28 -9.76
C THR A 114 -11.07 -1.89 -10.65
N VAL A 115 -10.87 -3.20 -10.48
CA VAL A 115 -10.12 -4.09 -11.39
C VAL A 115 -11.03 -5.29 -11.68
N ASP A 116 -11.35 -5.52 -12.93
CA ASP A 116 -12.35 -6.52 -13.35
C ASP A 116 -13.66 -6.47 -12.52
N GLY A 117 -14.14 -5.25 -12.25
CA GLY A 117 -15.34 -5.00 -11.45
C GLY A 117 -15.19 -5.21 -9.94
N GLN A 118 -14.03 -5.65 -9.45
CA GLN A 118 -13.76 -5.83 -8.03
C GLN A 118 -13.20 -4.54 -7.43
N VAL A 119 -13.73 -4.17 -6.26
CA VAL A 119 -13.49 -2.86 -5.64
C VAL A 119 -12.09 -2.77 -5.00
N VAL A 120 -11.44 -1.63 -5.19
CA VAL A 120 -10.23 -1.16 -4.50
C VAL A 120 -10.58 0.12 -3.78
N GLU A 121 -10.67 0.08 -2.46
CA GLU A 121 -11.15 1.18 -1.61
C GLU A 121 -10.01 2.01 -1.05
N LEU A 122 -10.09 3.34 -1.20
CA LEU A 122 -9.21 4.29 -0.50
C LEU A 122 -9.69 4.46 0.94
N ARG A 123 -8.81 4.25 1.91
CA ARG A 123 -9.07 4.40 3.35
C ARG A 123 -7.98 5.21 4.03
N GLY A 124 -8.25 5.68 5.26
CA GLY A 124 -7.28 6.43 6.06
C GLY A 124 -6.96 7.84 5.56
N ASN A 125 -7.74 8.39 4.64
CA ASN A 125 -7.55 9.71 4.03
C ASN A 125 -8.20 10.86 4.81
N GLN A 126 -8.40 10.68 6.12
CA GLN A 126 -9.03 11.66 7.01
C GLN A 126 -8.21 11.85 8.30
N GLY A 127 -8.42 12.99 8.97
CA GLY A 127 -7.79 13.28 10.26
C GLY A 127 -6.30 13.60 10.19
N LEU A 128 -5.58 13.36 11.28
CA LEU A 128 -4.16 13.71 11.41
C LEU A 128 -3.26 12.97 10.41
N LEU A 129 -3.67 11.80 9.93
CA LEU A 129 -2.92 10.98 8.98
C LEU A 129 -3.53 10.97 7.57
N ALA A 130 -4.31 11.99 7.20
CA ALA A 130 -4.90 12.08 5.86
C ALA A 130 -3.86 11.98 4.72
N HIS A 131 -2.61 12.33 4.99
CA HIS A 131 -1.47 12.21 4.09
C HIS A 131 -0.87 10.79 4.00
N ARG A 132 -1.37 9.83 4.79
CA ARG A 132 -0.96 8.42 4.82
C ARG A 132 -2.13 7.46 4.57
N PRO A 133 -2.85 7.60 3.44
CA PRO A 133 -3.94 6.69 3.11
C PRO A 133 -3.42 5.30 2.77
N TYR A 134 -4.34 4.34 2.66
CA TYR A 134 -4.07 3.00 2.15
C TYR A 134 -5.23 2.51 1.30
N PHE A 135 -4.97 1.47 0.50
CA PHE A 135 -6.01 0.83 -0.31
C PHE A 135 -6.36 -0.54 0.27
N TRP A 136 -7.66 -0.77 0.42
CA TRP A 136 -8.23 -2.03 0.85
C TRP A 136 -8.91 -2.72 -0.33
N ILE A 137 -8.63 -4.01 -0.55
CA ILE A 137 -9.24 -4.86 -1.58
C ILE A 137 -10.02 -5.98 -0.87
N PRO A 138 -11.33 -5.80 -0.63
CA PRO A 138 -12.14 -6.73 0.17
C PRO A 138 -12.15 -8.15 -0.37
N SER A 139 -12.23 -8.31 -1.69
CA SER A 139 -12.39 -9.61 -2.35
C SER A 139 -11.24 -10.59 -2.07
N ILE A 140 -10.04 -10.08 -1.85
CA ILE A 140 -8.83 -10.87 -1.56
C ILE A 140 -8.25 -10.55 -0.18
N LYS A 141 -8.92 -9.69 0.62
CA LYS A 141 -8.45 -9.22 1.93
C LYS A 141 -7.03 -8.66 1.88
N ALA A 142 -6.74 -7.77 0.92
CA ALA A 142 -5.43 -7.18 0.73
C ALA A 142 -5.38 -5.70 1.13
N ILE A 143 -4.31 -5.29 1.82
CA ILE A 143 -3.93 -3.90 2.07
C ILE A 143 -2.70 -3.60 1.23
N VAL A 144 -2.75 -2.54 0.42
CA VAL A 144 -1.70 -2.17 -0.53
C VAL A 144 -1.57 -0.64 -0.64
N GLY A 145 -0.52 -0.14 -1.26
CA GLY A 145 -0.35 1.29 -1.53
C GLY A 145 -0.39 2.11 -0.25
N ASN A 146 0.56 1.87 0.66
CA ASN A 146 0.56 2.57 1.94
C ASN A 146 1.98 2.84 2.46
N ILE A 147 2.26 4.09 2.82
CA ILE A 147 3.47 4.49 3.54
C ILE A 147 3.34 4.25 5.06
N GLY A 148 2.15 3.90 5.53
CA GLY A 148 1.87 3.66 6.96
C GLY A 148 2.36 2.32 7.49
N VAL A 149 2.78 1.38 6.62
CA VAL A 149 3.28 0.06 7.02
C VAL A 149 4.69 -0.16 6.51
N PHE A 150 5.59 -0.60 7.39
CA PHE A 150 6.98 -0.90 7.11
C PHE A 150 7.28 -2.37 7.39
N GLY A 151 8.15 -2.96 6.57
CA GLY A 151 8.55 -4.35 6.72
C GLY A 151 10.03 -4.49 7.10
N ASN A 152 10.35 -4.70 8.37
CA ASN A 152 11.70 -4.97 8.87
C ASN A 152 12.74 -3.87 8.54
N LEU A 153 12.29 -2.61 8.49
CA LEU A 153 13.09 -1.40 8.28
C LEU A 153 12.89 -0.42 9.43
N HIS A 154 13.83 0.51 9.60
CA HIS A 154 13.56 1.68 10.43
C HIS A 154 12.44 2.52 9.80
N VAL A 155 11.45 2.87 10.63
CA VAL A 155 10.22 3.56 10.19
C VAL A 155 10.49 5.05 10.01
N TRP A 156 9.94 5.64 8.94
CA TRP A 156 10.01 7.07 8.69
C TRP A 156 9.05 7.85 9.59
N THR A 157 9.59 8.66 10.50
CA THR A 157 8.82 9.43 11.49
C THR A 157 8.99 10.94 11.35
N ALA A 158 9.68 11.43 10.32
CA ALA A 158 9.97 12.86 10.17
C ALA A 158 8.73 13.71 9.86
N ASP A 159 7.72 13.13 9.22
CA ASP A 159 6.44 13.76 8.89
C ASP A 159 5.31 13.46 9.90
N THR A 160 5.62 12.76 10.99
CA THR A 160 4.73 12.49 12.13
C THR A 160 5.43 12.90 13.41
N GLN A 161 5.56 14.23 13.60
CA GLN A 161 6.48 14.81 14.59
C GLN A 161 5.92 14.81 16.01
N THR A 162 4.60 14.77 16.16
CA THR A 162 3.94 14.83 17.47
C THR A 162 3.53 13.46 17.98
N VAL A 163 3.43 13.33 19.31
CA VAL A 163 2.88 12.14 19.96
C VAL A 163 1.45 11.85 19.49
N ALA A 164 0.66 12.90 19.23
CA ALA A 164 -0.73 12.76 18.76
C ALA A 164 -0.79 12.13 17.34
N GLU A 165 0.07 12.56 16.42
CA GLU A 165 0.15 11.99 15.07
C GLU A 165 0.59 10.53 15.11
N ARG A 166 1.61 10.19 15.91
CA ARG A 166 2.06 8.80 16.04
C ARG A 166 1.05 7.91 16.77
N SER A 167 0.28 8.46 17.72
CA SER A 167 -0.85 7.76 18.33
C SER A 167 -1.98 7.50 17.33
N ALA A 168 -2.28 8.47 16.47
CA ALA A 168 -3.22 8.28 15.37
C ALA A 168 -2.74 7.22 14.38
N TRP A 169 -1.41 7.16 14.12
CA TRP A 169 -0.84 6.11 13.28
C TRP A 169 -1.00 4.72 13.90
N ILE A 170 -0.75 4.57 15.20
CA ILE A 170 -1.00 3.31 15.90
C ILE A 170 -2.47 2.91 15.80
N ALA A 171 -3.41 3.86 15.95
CA ALA A 171 -4.83 3.60 15.80
C ALA A 171 -5.21 3.17 14.37
N GLN A 172 -4.61 3.77 13.33
CA GLN A 172 -4.81 3.37 11.93
C GLN A 172 -4.28 1.94 11.69
N LEU A 173 -3.14 1.57 12.28
CA LEU A 173 -2.62 0.20 12.21
C LEU A 173 -3.55 -0.81 12.88
N ASP A 174 -4.21 -0.42 14.00
CA ASP A 174 -5.23 -1.25 14.65
C ASP A 174 -6.49 -1.40 13.79
N GLU A 175 -6.92 -0.34 13.10
CA GLU A 175 -8.00 -0.40 12.11
C GLU A 175 -7.65 -1.36 10.96
N MET A 176 -6.45 -1.25 10.40
CA MET A 176 -5.97 -2.17 9.37
C MET A 176 -5.98 -3.63 9.85
N ALA A 177 -5.50 -3.89 11.07
CA ALA A 177 -5.48 -5.23 11.64
C ALA A 177 -6.90 -5.79 11.87
N ALA A 178 -7.86 -4.94 12.25
CA ALA A 178 -9.26 -5.32 12.44
C ALA A 178 -9.96 -5.79 11.16
N LEU A 179 -9.47 -5.39 9.97
CA LEU A 179 -9.93 -5.91 8.68
C LEU A 179 -9.53 -7.37 8.46
N GLN A 180 -8.69 -7.94 9.30
CA GLN A 180 -8.14 -9.31 9.17
C GLN A 180 -7.55 -9.57 7.77
N PRO A 181 -6.59 -8.74 7.32
CA PRO A 181 -6.01 -8.88 5.99
C PRO A 181 -5.24 -10.20 5.87
N LYS A 182 -5.32 -10.81 4.68
CA LYS A 182 -4.49 -11.95 4.30
C LYS A 182 -3.19 -11.50 3.64
N ILE A 183 -3.24 -10.37 2.94
CA ILE A 183 -2.10 -9.77 2.23
C ILE A 183 -1.95 -8.35 2.78
N VAL A 184 -0.74 -8.00 3.19
CA VAL A 184 -0.36 -6.64 3.55
C VAL A 184 0.95 -6.32 2.84
N VAL A 185 0.90 -5.44 1.86
CA VAL A 185 2.11 -4.97 1.17
C VAL A 185 2.55 -3.68 1.85
N PRO A 186 3.69 -3.67 2.56
CA PRO A 186 4.26 -2.45 3.12
C PRO A 186 4.57 -1.41 2.05
N GLY A 187 4.60 -0.12 2.39
CA GLY A 187 5.15 0.91 1.50
C GLY A 187 6.64 0.71 1.25
N HIS A 188 7.35 0.35 2.33
CA HIS A 188 8.78 0.02 2.30
C HIS A 188 9.04 -1.28 3.04
N MET A 189 9.87 -2.15 2.50
CA MET A 189 10.25 -3.39 3.19
C MET A 189 11.65 -3.86 2.84
N LYS A 190 12.31 -4.48 3.81
CA LYS A 190 13.53 -5.24 3.58
C LYS A 190 13.22 -6.44 2.66
N SER A 191 14.09 -6.72 1.72
CA SER A 191 13.93 -7.88 0.83
C SER A 191 13.72 -9.17 1.62
N GLY A 192 12.78 -10.00 1.18
CA GLY A 192 12.39 -11.24 1.86
C GLY A 192 11.42 -11.07 3.04
N THR A 193 10.92 -9.85 3.30
CA THR A 193 9.85 -9.63 4.28
C THR A 193 8.55 -10.29 3.81
N ALA A 194 7.84 -10.96 4.72
CA ALA A 194 6.51 -11.50 4.44
C ALA A 194 5.51 -10.38 4.19
N VAL A 195 4.64 -10.57 3.18
CA VAL A 195 3.57 -9.63 2.81
C VAL A 195 2.25 -10.02 3.49
N ASP A 196 2.25 -10.02 4.81
CA ASP A 196 1.12 -10.39 5.66
C ASP A 196 0.96 -9.44 6.86
N ILE A 197 0.08 -9.77 7.78
CA ILE A 197 -0.24 -8.95 8.97
C ILE A 197 0.98 -8.68 9.87
N SER A 198 2.05 -9.47 9.76
CA SER A 198 3.26 -9.27 10.57
C SER A 198 3.90 -7.91 10.36
N ALA A 199 3.77 -7.33 9.16
CA ALA A 199 4.26 -5.98 8.86
C ALA A 199 3.52 -4.89 9.65
N ILE A 200 2.19 -5.03 9.83
CA ILE A 200 1.40 -4.14 10.70
C ILE A 200 1.86 -4.27 12.14
N THR A 201 2.02 -5.50 12.63
CA THR A 201 2.50 -5.78 13.99
C THR A 201 3.89 -5.20 14.23
N TYR A 202 4.80 -5.38 13.28
CA TYR A 202 6.15 -4.82 13.32
C TYR A 202 6.12 -3.29 13.42
N THR A 203 5.36 -2.63 12.54
CA THR A 203 5.30 -1.16 12.50
C THR A 203 4.73 -0.60 13.79
N LYS A 204 3.66 -1.21 14.33
CA LYS A 204 3.06 -0.81 15.61
C LYS A 204 4.05 -0.96 16.76
N ALA A 205 4.73 -2.11 16.85
CA ALA A 205 5.74 -2.35 17.89
C ALA A 205 6.90 -1.35 17.79
N TYR A 206 7.33 -1.04 16.55
CA TYR A 206 8.37 -0.03 16.31
C TYR A 206 7.96 1.35 16.80
N LEU A 207 6.75 1.83 16.49
CA LEU A 207 6.24 3.13 16.94
C LEU A 207 6.15 3.21 18.47
N LEU A 208 5.65 2.18 19.13
CA LEU A 208 5.62 2.11 20.59
C LEU A 208 7.03 2.16 21.21
N SER A 209 7.97 1.45 20.61
CA SER A 209 9.39 1.48 21.04
C SER A 209 10.01 2.85 20.78
N PHE A 210 9.70 3.48 19.62
CA PHE A 210 10.18 4.82 19.28
C PHE A 210 9.69 5.85 20.30
N GLU A 211 8.41 5.85 20.66
CA GLU A 211 7.84 6.74 21.68
C GLU A 211 8.58 6.60 23.02
N LYS A 212 8.73 5.35 23.48
CA LYS A 212 9.42 5.04 24.74
C LYS A 212 10.86 5.58 24.74
N ASN A 213 11.60 5.33 23.68
CA ASN A 213 13.00 5.74 23.57
C ASN A 213 13.12 7.25 23.33
N ALA A 214 12.22 7.86 22.56
CA ALA A 214 12.18 9.30 22.38
C ALA A 214 11.94 10.05 23.68
N ALA A 215 11.08 9.54 24.56
CA ALA A 215 10.85 10.12 25.88
C ALA A 215 12.05 9.94 26.83
N ALA A 216 12.81 8.85 26.71
CA ALA A 216 13.92 8.50 27.59
C ALA A 216 15.26 9.13 27.19
N THR A 217 15.40 9.67 25.96
CA THR A 217 16.65 10.21 25.41
C THR A 217 16.56 11.74 25.26
N LYS A 218 17.70 12.43 25.29
CA LYS A 218 17.78 13.89 25.14
C LYS A 218 18.14 14.32 23.72
N THR A 219 18.99 13.55 23.05
CA THR A 219 19.54 13.90 21.73
C THR A 219 19.12 12.88 20.66
N SER A 220 19.24 13.28 19.39
CA SER A 220 18.99 12.36 18.27
C SER A 220 19.99 11.19 18.26
N ALA A 221 21.24 11.45 18.61
CA ALA A 221 22.27 10.40 18.68
C ALA A 221 21.88 9.31 19.69
N GLU A 222 21.48 9.70 20.91
CA GLU A 222 21.02 8.73 21.93
C GLU A 222 19.77 7.96 21.46
N LEU A 223 18.83 8.63 20.77
CA LEU A 223 17.63 7.96 20.22
C LEU A 223 18.00 6.98 19.12
N ILE A 224 18.89 7.36 18.20
CA ILE A 224 19.38 6.49 17.13
C ILE A 224 20.02 5.24 17.71
N ASP A 225 20.90 5.40 18.71
CA ASP A 225 21.59 4.26 19.34
C ASP A 225 20.60 3.33 20.07
N ALA A 226 19.61 3.89 20.77
CA ALA A 226 18.57 3.13 21.43
C ALA A 226 17.71 2.34 20.43
N MET A 227 17.33 2.95 19.31
CA MET A 227 16.53 2.28 18.27
C MET A 227 17.33 1.23 17.50
N LYS A 228 18.62 1.47 17.19
CA LYS A 228 19.51 0.44 16.61
C LYS A 228 19.66 -0.77 17.53
N LYS A 229 19.76 -0.54 18.85
CA LYS A 229 19.80 -1.62 19.83
C LYS A 229 18.50 -2.40 19.92
N ALA A 230 17.35 -1.72 19.81
CA ALA A 230 16.04 -2.37 19.85
C ALA A 230 15.70 -3.12 18.55
N TYR A 231 16.22 -2.67 17.41
CA TYR A 231 15.97 -3.23 16.08
C TYR A 231 17.28 -3.49 15.32
N PRO A 232 18.13 -4.42 15.79
CA PRO A 232 19.46 -4.64 15.23
C PRO A 232 19.45 -5.19 13.79
N ASP A 233 18.34 -5.84 13.38
CA ASP A 233 18.19 -6.43 12.05
C ASP A 233 17.64 -5.42 11.02
N ALA A 234 17.16 -4.27 11.46
CA ALA A 234 16.76 -3.18 10.56
C ALA A 234 18.03 -2.51 10.02
N PRO A 235 18.21 -2.45 8.69
CA PRO A 235 19.40 -1.84 8.11
C PRO A 235 19.48 -0.36 8.47
N PRO A 236 20.69 0.18 8.72
CA PRO A 236 20.87 1.60 8.92
C PRO A 236 20.41 2.38 7.67
N GLY A 237 19.84 3.56 7.87
CA GLY A 237 19.34 4.38 6.78
C GLY A 237 18.87 5.76 7.23
N LEU A 238 18.52 6.57 6.23
CA LEU A 238 18.07 7.95 6.43
C LEU A 238 16.80 8.05 7.29
N SER A 239 15.93 7.04 7.24
CA SER A 239 14.63 7.06 7.97
C SER A 239 14.82 7.26 9.46
N LEU A 240 15.72 6.52 10.09
CA LEU A 240 16.00 6.66 11.52
C LEU A 240 16.79 7.95 11.81
N ASP A 241 17.80 8.28 11.00
CA ASP A 241 18.66 9.44 11.22
C ASP A 241 17.86 10.75 11.15
N ILE A 242 17.10 10.94 10.08
CA ILE A 242 16.28 12.14 9.89
C ILE A 242 15.11 12.14 10.90
N GLY A 243 14.40 11.03 11.05
CA GLY A 243 13.29 10.93 11.99
C GLY A 243 13.69 11.25 13.43
N ALA A 244 14.85 10.78 13.89
CA ALA A 244 15.36 11.09 15.23
C ALA A 244 15.72 12.58 15.37
N LYS A 245 16.42 13.18 14.40
CA LYS A 245 16.80 14.60 14.42
C LYS A 245 15.58 15.51 14.44
N VAL A 246 14.58 15.22 13.62
CA VAL A 246 13.35 16.00 13.56
C VAL A 246 12.57 15.88 14.89
N ASN A 247 12.39 14.66 15.40
CA ASN A 247 11.67 14.44 16.65
C ASN A 247 12.40 14.98 17.89
N LYS A 248 13.70 15.26 17.81
CA LYS A 248 14.49 15.93 18.86
C LYS A 248 14.64 17.44 18.64
N GLY A 249 14.05 17.99 17.59
CA GLY A 249 14.14 19.42 17.27
C GLY A 249 15.51 19.86 16.74
N GLU A 250 16.37 18.91 16.37
CA GLU A 250 17.71 19.18 15.82
C GLU A 250 17.66 19.42 14.30
N MET A 251 16.54 19.11 13.66
CA MET A 251 16.30 19.30 12.24
C MET A 251 14.85 19.75 12.01
N LYS A 252 14.63 20.59 11.02
CA LYS A 252 13.28 20.91 10.50
C LYS A 252 12.98 20.02 9.30
N TRP A 253 11.75 19.59 9.23
CA TRP A 253 11.22 18.80 8.11
C TRP A 253 10.00 19.51 7.53
#